data_9d5d83c736a9861eed67237ea7e3649c
#
_entry.id   9d5d83c736a9861eed67237ea7e3649c
#
_cell.length_a   1.000
_cell.length_b   1.000
_cell.length_c   1.000
_cell.angle_alpha   90.00
_cell.angle_beta   90.00
_cell.angle_gamma   90.00
#
_symmetry.space_group_name_H-M   'P 1'
#
loop_
_entity.id
_entity.type
_entity.pdbx_description
1 polymer ?
#
loop_
_entity_poly.entity_id
_entity_poly.type
_entity_poly.pdbx_seq_one_letter_code
_entity_poly.pdbx_strand_id
1 'polypeptide(L)'
;MRVNADFSQRIVVRPRPEDWVASPQPGVTRLMLDRVGAEVARATSLVRYAPRSTFPAHTHGGGEEILVLDGTFSDEFGDHPPGTYFRNPPGTSHAPRTEEGCLLFVKLWQFAPGDTAAVRIETRGGAWLPGRTHGLEVMPLHEHQGVSTALVRWAPGTQFPAHTHPGGEEILVLEGTLEDEEGAYPAGTWLRNPRFSRHAPFSREGALIYVKVGHLGAPALGDAITA
;
A
#
# COMPACT_ATOMS: atom_id res chain seq x y z
N MET A 1 14.51 11.91 8.29
CA MET A 1 14.83 11.21 7.01
C MET A 1 13.77 11.56 5.98
N ARG A 2 14.14 11.79 4.73
CA ARG A 2 13.20 12.11 3.64
C ARG A 2 13.53 11.24 2.44
N VAL A 3 12.56 10.42 2.00
CA VAL A 3 12.67 9.55 0.82
C VAL A 3 11.44 9.82 -0.04
N ASN A 4 11.63 10.18 -1.31
CA ASN A 4 10.55 10.52 -2.23
C ASN A 4 9.49 11.45 -1.61
N ALA A 5 9.97 12.45 -0.83
CA ALA A 5 9.16 13.24 0.09
C ALA A 5 8.51 14.47 -0.57
N ASP A 6 8.72 14.67 -1.87
CA ASP A 6 8.00 15.67 -2.65
C ASP A 6 6.76 15.02 -3.27
N PHE A 7 5.60 15.24 -2.64
CA PHE A 7 4.32 14.67 -3.08
C PHE A 7 3.72 15.36 -4.31
N SER A 8 4.36 16.41 -4.81
CA SER A 8 4.00 17.06 -6.09
C SER A 8 4.63 16.35 -7.29
N GLN A 9 5.57 15.43 -7.05
CA GLN A 9 6.27 14.70 -8.09
C GLN A 9 5.67 13.31 -8.30
N ARG A 10 5.60 12.90 -9.56
CA ARG A 10 5.38 11.51 -9.91
C ARG A 10 6.62 10.69 -9.57
N ILE A 11 6.41 9.56 -8.91
CA ILE A 11 7.49 8.65 -8.52
C ILE A 11 7.16 7.26 -9.03
N VAL A 12 8.16 6.58 -9.58
CA VAL A 12 8.11 5.16 -9.95
C VAL A 12 9.29 4.46 -9.29
N VAL A 13 9.00 3.48 -8.43
CA VAL A 13 10.02 2.66 -7.79
C VAL A 13 9.89 1.23 -8.29
N ARG A 14 10.98 0.69 -8.84
CA ARG A 14 11.15 -0.73 -9.15
C ARG A 14 12.12 -1.30 -8.13
N PRO A 15 11.64 -2.05 -7.12
CA PRO A 15 12.49 -2.57 -6.04
C PRO A 15 13.65 -3.41 -6.57
N ARG A 16 14.85 -3.16 -6.05
CA ARG A 16 16.07 -3.90 -6.36
C ARG A 16 16.65 -4.47 -5.05
N PRO A 17 17.43 -5.53 -5.11
CA PRO A 17 18.03 -6.13 -3.91
C PRO A 17 18.82 -5.13 -3.04
N GLU A 18 19.53 -4.20 -3.66
CA GLU A 18 20.34 -3.17 -2.99
C GLU A 18 19.53 -2.06 -2.30
N ASP A 19 18.24 -1.92 -2.61
CA ASP A 19 17.39 -0.89 -2.02
C ASP A 19 16.88 -1.27 -0.61
N TRP A 20 17.12 -2.52 -0.18
CA TRP A 20 16.70 -3.02 1.12
C TRP A 20 17.68 -2.63 2.22
N VAL A 21 17.19 -2.03 3.28
CA VAL A 21 17.97 -1.63 4.45
C VAL A 21 17.49 -2.33 5.71
N ALA A 22 18.41 -2.59 6.64
CA ALA A 22 18.05 -3.15 7.94
C ALA A 22 17.12 -2.19 8.70
N SER A 23 16.09 -2.75 9.34
CA SER A 23 15.30 -2.06 10.36
C SER A 23 16.10 -2.03 11.67
N PRO A 24 15.81 -1.11 12.62
CA PRO A 24 16.32 -1.21 13.98
C PRO A 24 15.98 -2.54 14.66
N GLN A 25 14.85 -3.16 14.30
CA GLN A 25 14.46 -4.47 14.81
C GLN A 25 15.22 -5.59 14.07
N PRO A 26 15.94 -6.47 14.79
CA PRO A 26 16.62 -7.62 14.20
C PRO A 26 15.65 -8.54 13.42
N GLY A 27 16.14 -9.09 12.32
CA GLY A 27 15.35 -9.97 11.46
C GLY A 27 14.34 -9.24 10.55
N VAL A 28 14.31 -7.90 10.59
CA VAL A 28 13.43 -7.09 9.74
C VAL A 28 14.26 -6.22 8.81
N THR A 29 13.91 -6.23 7.52
CA THR A 29 14.45 -5.31 6.53
C THR A 29 13.31 -4.54 5.87
N ARG A 30 13.61 -3.34 5.39
CA ARG A 30 12.62 -2.48 4.75
C ARG A 30 13.17 -1.83 3.48
N LEU A 31 12.33 -1.70 2.48
CA LEU A 31 12.55 -0.88 1.31
C LEU A 31 11.58 0.30 1.40
N MET A 32 12.13 1.50 1.56
CA MET A 32 11.34 2.71 1.76
C MET A 32 10.90 3.26 0.40
N LEU A 33 9.60 3.24 0.13
CA LEU A 33 8.99 3.77 -1.09
C LEU A 33 8.78 5.29 -0.99
N ASP A 34 8.21 5.74 0.13
CA ASP A 34 8.26 7.14 0.56
C ASP A 34 8.40 7.25 2.08
N ARG A 35 8.95 8.37 2.54
CA ARG A 35 9.11 8.62 3.97
C ARG A 35 9.32 10.09 4.28
N VAL A 36 8.61 10.59 5.30
CA VAL A 36 8.87 11.87 5.95
C VAL A 36 8.83 11.64 7.46
N GLY A 37 9.95 11.87 8.13
CA GLY A 37 10.14 11.61 9.56
C GLY A 37 11.35 10.73 9.84
N ALA A 38 11.60 10.46 11.11
CA ALA A 38 12.65 9.55 11.59
C ALA A 38 12.08 8.13 11.79
N GLU A 39 12.13 7.56 12.99
CA GLU A 39 11.46 6.28 13.25
C GLU A 39 9.93 6.47 13.36
N VAL A 40 9.46 7.56 13.95
CA VAL A 40 8.08 8.01 13.79
C VAL A 40 7.99 8.76 12.46
N ALA A 41 7.20 8.26 11.52
CA ALA A 41 7.18 8.79 10.17
C ALA A 41 5.87 8.51 9.44
N ARG A 42 5.42 9.46 8.62
CA ARG A 42 4.54 9.15 7.50
C ARG A 42 5.35 8.37 6.48
N ALA A 43 4.99 7.13 6.23
CA ALA A 43 5.80 6.26 5.39
C ALA A 43 4.96 5.22 4.62
N THR A 44 5.46 4.87 3.43
CA THR A 44 5.06 3.69 2.66
C THR A 44 6.30 2.85 2.43
N SER A 45 6.24 1.55 2.71
CA SER A 45 7.39 0.65 2.62
C SER A 45 6.98 -0.76 2.23
N LEU A 46 7.90 -1.47 1.59
CA LEU A 46 7.91 -2.93 1.63
C LEU A 46 8.73 -3.35 2.85
N VAL A 47 8.21 -4.29 3.64
CA VAL A 47 8.84 -4.77 4.87
C VAL A 47 8.95 -6.29 4.81
N ARG A 48 10.15 -6.80 5.01
CA ARG A 48 10.42 -8.24 5.03
C ARG A 48 10.84 -8.68 6.41
N TYR A 49 10.19 -9.69 6.91
CA TYR A 49 10.54 -10.42 8.12
C TYR A 49 11.27 -11.70 7.75
N ALA A 50 12.41 -11.94 8.36
CA ALA A 50 13.09 -13.23 8.25
C ALA A 50 12.30 -14.33 9.00
N PRO A 51 12.49 -15.61 8.68
CA PRO A 51 11.88 -16.70 9.44
C PRO A 51 12.16 -16.59 10.95
N ARG A 52 11.16 -16.91 11.78
CA ARG A 52 11.18 -16.86 13.25
C ARG A 52 11.49 -15.47 13.82
N SER A 53 11.12 -14.43 13.09
CA SER A 53 11.23 -13.05 13.56
C SER A 53 10.02 -12.65 14.40
N THR A 54 10.29 -11.83 15.41
CA THR A 54 9.27 -11.19 16.24
C THR A 54 9.51 -9.68 16.27
N PHE A 55 8.45 -8.93 16.46
CA PHE A 55 8.53 -7.50 16.72
C PHE A 55 7.91 -7.21 18.09
N PRO A 56 8.53 -6.37 18.94
CA PRO A 56 7.96 -6.03 20.24
C PRO A 56 6.54 -5.50 20.13
N ALA A 57 5.73 -5.75 21.14
CA ALA A 57 4.41 -5.13 21.25
C ALA A 57 4.54 -3.61 21.13
N HIS A 58 3.76 -3.01 20.26
CA HIS A 58 3.82 -1.57 20.01
C HIS A 58 2.44 -1.00 19.69
N THR A 59 2.32 0.31 19.88
CA THR A 59 1.07 1.05 19.63
C THR A 59 1.20 1.91 18.39
N HIS A 60 0.16 1.91 17.57
CA HIS A 60 0.10 2.68 16.33
C HIS A 60 -0.35 4.12 16.62
N GLY A 61 0.59 5.06 16.80
CA GLY A 61 0.27 6.45 17.10
C GLY A 61 -0.52 7.15 15.99
N GLY A 62 -0.19 6.88 14.72
CA GLY A 62 -0.85 7.46 13.55
C GLY A 62 -1.61 6.45 12.69
N GLY A 63 -1.79 5.23 13.20
CA GLY A 63 -2.39 4.11 12.48
C GLY A 63 -1.43 3.42 11.52
N GLU A 64 -1.81 2.21 11.17
CA GLU A 64 -1.06 1.32 10.29
C GLU A 64 -2.02 0.63 9.30
N GLU A 65 -1.61 0.52 8.05
CA GLU A 65 -2.33 -0.20 7.00
C GLU A 65 -1.37 -1.22 6.38
N ILE A 66 -1.79 -2.47 6.26
CA ILE A 66 -0.94 -3.57 5.77
C ILE A 66 -1.69 -4.38 4.71
N LEU A 67 -0.94 -4.77 3.66
CA LEU A 67 -1.29 -5.86 2.77
C LEU A 67 -0.17 -6.91 2.86
N VAL A 68 -0.51 -8.15 3.23
CA VAL A 68 0.42 -9.27 3.23
C VAL A 68 0.65 -9.73 1.79
N LEU A 69 1.88 -9.66 1.32
CA LEU A 69 2.25 -10.00 -0.06
C LEU A 69 2.71 -11.45 -0.19
N ASP A 70 3.49 -11.93 0.79
CA ASP A 70 4.05 -13.29 0.80
C ASP A 70 4.29 -13.77 2.23
N GLY A 71 4.32 -15.10 2.44
CA GLY A 71 4.47 -15.70 3.75
C GLY A 71 3.29 -15.45 4.69
N THR A 72 3.45 -15.75 5.97
CA THR A 72 2.40 -15.56 6.98
C THR A 72 2.85 -14.54 8.02
N PHE A 73 2.10 -13.45 8.13
CA PHE A 73 2.22 -12.49 9.21
C PHE A 73 1.25 -12.90 10.34
N SER A 74 1.70 -12.91 11.58
CA SER A 74 0.89 -13.32 12.73
C SER A 74 0.92 -12.28 13.83
N ASP A 75 -0.16 -12.14 14.56
CA ASP A 75 -0.29 -11.33 15.78
C ASP A 75 -1.26 -12.00 16.77
N GLU A 76 -1.76 -11.27 17.76
CA GLU A 76 -2.73 -11.79 18.76
C GLU A 76 -4.10 -12.10 18.13
N PHE A 77 -4.37 -11.57 16.94
CA PHE A 77 -5.64 -11.75 16.25
C PHE A 77 -5.62 -12.96 15.30
N GLY A 78 -4.47 -13.61 15.15
CA GLY A 78 -4.32 -14.83 14.37
C GLY A 78 -3.22 -14.77 13.32
N ASP A 79 -3.32 -15.68 12.38
CA ASP A 79 -2.42 -15.81 11.24
C ASP A 79 -3.04 -15.12 10.01
N HIS A 80 -2.23 -14.32 9.35
CA HIS A 80 -2.63 -13.52 8.20
C HIS A 80 -1.84 -13.97 6.97
N PRO A 81 -2.42 -14.84 6.11
CA PRO A 81 -1.76 -15.33 4.91
C PRO A 81 -1.66 -14.26 3.82
N PRO A 82 -0.92 -14.51 2.72
CA PRO A 82 -0.83 -13.61 1.58
C PRO A 82 -2.21 -13.23 1.03
N GLY A 83 -2.41 -11.95 0.75
CA GLY A 83 -3.69 -11.38 0.36
C GLY A 83 -4.54 -10.87 1.53
N THR A 84 -4.10 -11.05 2.78
CA THR A 84 -4.79 -10.40 3.90
C THR A 84 -4.48 -8.91 3.90
N TYR A 85 -5.54 -8.09 3.85
CA TYR A 85 -5.47 -6.65 4.04
C TYR A 85 -6.04 -6.28 5.39
N PHE A 86 -5.35 -5.43 6.14
CA PHE A 86 -5.87 -4.93 7.40
C PHE A 86 -5.44 -3.50 7.72
N ARG A 87 -6.24 -2.85 8.54
CA ARG A 87 -6.03 -1.51 9.06
C ARG A 87 -6.13 -1.55 10.57
N ASN A 88 -5.11 -1.02 11.19
CA ASN A 88 -4.99 -0.83 12.63
C ASN A 88 -5.07 0.67 12.92
N PRO A 89 -6.22 1.21 13.34
CA PRO A 89 -6.38 2.64 13.59
C PRO A 89 -5.49 3.13 14.73
N PRO A 90 -5.31 4.46 14.85
CA PRO A 90 -4.53 5.06 15.93
C PRO A 90 -4.97 4.57 17.31
N GLY A 91 -4.00 4.25 18.17
CA GLY A 91 -4.22 3.74 19.53
C GLY A 91 -4.36 2.22 19.63
N THR A 92 -4.47 1.50 18.53
CA THR A 92 -4.41 0.02 18.52
C THR A 92 -2.97 -0.46 18.75
N SER A 93 -2.84 -1.69 19.23
CA SER A 93 -1.54 -2.32 19.51
C SER A 93 -1.54 -3.77 19.05
N HIS A 94 -0.39 -4.28 18.69
CA HIS A 94 -0.15 -5.71 18.46
C HIS A 94 1.33 -6.08 18.69
N ALA A 95 1.61 -7.39 18.74
CA ALA A 95 2.94 -7.98 18.78
C ALA A 95 3.16 -8.88 17.55
N PRO A 96 3.72 -8.34 16.46
CA PRO A 96 3.93 -9.08 15.22
C PRO A 96 4.95 -10.21 15.36
N ARG A 97 4.68 -11.30 14.66
CA ARG A 97 5.60 -12.44 14.52
C ARG A 97 5.39 -13.14 13.18
N THR A 98 6.33 -13.95 12.81
CA THR A 98 6.23 -14.86 11.68
C THR A 98 7.10 -16.10 11.93
N GLU A 99 6.62 -17.28 11.56
CA GLU A 99 7.41 -18.51 11.65
C GLU A 99 8.23 -18.72 10.36
N GLU A 100 7.62 -18.55 9.23
CA GLU A 100 8.22 -18.83 7.92
C GLU A 100 8.89 -17.61 7.27
N GLY A 101 8.67 -16.42 7.83
CA GLY A 101 8.98 -15.14 7.21
C GLY A 101 7.78 -14.60 6.44
N CYS A 102 7.79 -13.29 6.17
CA CYS A 102 6.75 -12.67 5.37
C CYS A 102 7.25 -11.40 4.66
N LEU A 103 6.52 -11.02 3.62
CA LEU A 103 6.68 -9.76 2.91
C LEU A 103 5.39 -8.96 3.01
N LEU A 104 5.50 -7.72 3.43
CA LEU A 104 4.38 -6.82 3.67
C LEU A 104 4.52 -5.55 2.85
N PHE A 105 3.39 -5.01 2.39
CA PHE A 105 3.26 -3.61 2.00
C PHE A 105 2.63 -2.85 3.15
N VAL A 106 3.32 -1.83 3.67
CA VAL A 106 2.98 -1.17 4.93
C VAL A 106 2.87 0.34 4.73
N LYS A 107 1.82 0.94 5.29
CA LYS A 107 1.61 2.39 5.33
C LYS A 107 1.43 2.83 6.78
N LEU A 108 2.27 3.77 7.22
CA LEU A 108 2.27 4.30 8.58
C LEU A 108 1.90 5.77 8.62
N TRP A 109 1.13 6.17 9.63
CA TRP A 109 0.75 7.57 9.87
C TRP A 109 -0.02 8.21 8.71
N GLN A 110 -0.88 7.42 8.05
CA GLN A 110 -1.66 7.87 6.88
C GLN A 110 -3.18 7.76 7.09
N PHE A 111 -3.61 7.64 8.34
CA PHE A 111 -5.03 7.72 8.68
C PHE A 111 -5.50 9.18 8.64
N ALA A 112 -6.69 9.40 8.08
CA ALA A 112 -7.33 10.70 8.17
C ALA A 112 -7.82 10.98 9.60
N PRO A 113 -7.89 12.24 10.03
CA PRO A 113 -8.54 12.58 11.29
C PRO A 113 -9.97 12.03 11.35
N GLY A 114 -10.28 11.33 12.44
CA GLY A 114 -11.60 10.71 12.64
C GLY A 114 -11.81 9.36 11.94
N ASP A 115 -10.85 8.88 11.16
CA ASP A 115 -10.89 7.52 10.63
C ASP A 115 -10.46 6.52 11.72
N THR A 116 -11.42 5.83 12.31
CA THR A 116 -11.21 4.85 13.39
C THR A 116 -11.58 3.43 12.96
N ALA A 117 -11.77 3.21 11.66
CA ALA A 117 -12.19 1.92 11.15
C ALA A 117 -11.06 0.89 11.22
N ALA A 118 -11.22 -0.10 12.08
CA ALA A 118 -10.45 -1.34 12.02
C ALA A 118 -11.03 -2.24 10.93
N VAL A 119 -10.17 -2.71 10.04
CA VAL A 119 -10.55 -3.55 8.89
C VAL A 119 -9.66 -4.78 8.87
N ARG A 120 -10.25 -5.96 8.55
CA ARG A 120 -9.53 -7.18 8.22
C ARG A 120 -10.27 -7.88 7.10
N ILE A 121 -9.62 -8.06 5.95
CA ILE A 121 -10.21 -8.66 4.74
C ILE A 121 -9.24 -9.69 4.20
N GLU A 122 -9.71 -10.91 4.05
CA GLU A 122 -9.02 -11.95 3.31
C GLU A 122 -9.40 -11.83 1.83
N THR A 123 -8.52 -11.25 1.03
CA THR A 123 -8.88 -10.84 -0.35
C THR A 123 -8.97 -12.01 -1.32
N ARG A 124 -8.33 -13.15 -1.02
CA ARG A 124 -8.34 -14.33 -1.90
C ARG A 124 -9.71 -14.94 -2.10
N GLY A 125 -10.59 -14.83 -1.12
CA GLY A 125 -11.99 -15.28 -1.20
C GLY A 125 -13.00 -14.14 -1.30
N GLY A 126 -12.55 -12.90 -1.43
CA GLY A 126 -13.40 -11.73 -1.41
C GLY A 126 -14.25 -11.53 -2.68
N ALA A 127 -15.31 -10.74 -2.55
CA ALA A 127 -16.21 -10.45 -3.66
C ALA A 127 -15.62 -9.37 -4.56
N TRP A 128 -15.66 -9.61 -5.87
CA TRP A 128 -15.28 -8.66 -6.91
C TRP A 128 -16.53 -8.03 -7.51
N LEU A 129 -16.49 -6.73 -7.68
CA LEU A 129 -17.56 -5.94 -8.29
C LEU A 129 -17.12 -5.52 -9.70
N PRO A 130 -18.05 -5.40 -10.67
CA PRO A 130 -17.73 -4.83 -11.96
C PRO A 130 -17.13 -3.42 -11.81
N GLY A 131 -16.02 -3.17 -12.50
CA GLY A 131 -15.42 -1.84 -12.57
C GLY A 131 -16.18 -0.91 -13.53
N ARG A 132 -15.73 0.34 -13.62
CA ARG A 132 -16.34 1.36 -14.51
C ARG A 132 -16.15 1.09 -15.99
N THR A 133 -15.24 0.21 -16.35
CA THR A 133 -14.92 -0.16 -17.73
C THR A 133 -14.95 -1.67 -17.84
N HIS A 134 -15.42 -2.19 -18.97
CA HIS A 134 -15.38 -3.62 -19.26
C HIS A 134 -13.95 -4.14 -19.14
N GLY A 135 -13.78 -5.31 -18.51
CA GLY A 135 -12.48 -5.91 -18.22
C GLY A 135 -11.86 -5.49 -16.90
N LEU A 136 -12.50 -4.56 -16.15
CA LEU A 136 -12.10 -4.25 -14.78
C LEU A 136 -13.03 -4.90 -13.77
N GLU A 137 -12.44 -5.43 -12.71
CA GLU A 137 -13.12 -5.84 -11.49
C GLU A 137 -12.46 -5.15 -10.30
N VAL A 138 -13.26 -4.71 -9.34
CA VAL A 138 -12.80 -3.95 -8.17
C VAL A 138 -13.22 -4.69 -6.90
N MET A 139 -12.30 -4.84 -5.98
CA MET A 139 -12.58 -5.24 -4.60
C MET A 139 -12.31 -4.05 -3.68
N PRO A 140 -13.35 -3.35 -3.20
CA PRO A 140 -13.18 -2.28 -2.24
C PRO A 140 -12.60 -2.81 -0.92
N LEU A 141 -11.58 -2.13 -0.40
CA LEU A 141 -10.95 -2.47 0.87
C LEU A 141 -11.33 -1.49 1.98
N HIS A 142 -11.32 -0.20 1.67
CA HIS A 142 -11.70 0.85 2.62
C HIS A 142 -12.06 2.16 1.90
N GLU A 143 -12.97 2.91 2.50
CA GLU A 143 -13.28 4.28 2.09
C GLU A 143 -13.54 5.16 3.31
N HIS A 144 -12.98 6.37 3.30
CA HIS A 144 -13.25 7.40 4.30
C HIS A 144 -13.04 8.79 3.69
N GLN A 145 -14.08 9.64 3.70
CA GLN A 145 -14.04 11.04 3.26
C GLN A 145 -13.39 11.25 1.87
N GLY A 146 -13.72 10.38 0.91
CA GLY A 146 -13.20 10.47 -0.46
C GLY A 146 -11.78 9.90 -0.65
N VAL A 147 -11.16 9.35 0.39
CA VAL A 147 -9.99 8.50 0.28
C VAL A 147 -10.45 7.06 0.12
N SER A 148 -10.09 6.42 -0.97
CA SER A 148 -10.50 5.05 -1.28
C SER A 148 -9.30 4.15 -1.50
N THR A 149 -9.37 2.92 -0.98
CA THR A 149 -8.39 1.85 -1.16
C THR A 149 -9.10 0.63 -1.75
N ALA A 150 -8.51 0.02 -2.79
CA ALA A 150 -9.09 -1.14 -3.44
C ALA A 150 -8.01 -2.05 -4.05
N LEU A 151 -8.37 -3.31 -4.31
CA LEU A 151 -7.72 -4.11 -5.34
C LEU A 151 -8.48 -3.94 -6.66
N VAL A 152 -7.75 -3.85 -7.77
CA VAL A 152 -8.33 -3.77 -9.11
C VAL A 152 -7.67 -4.82 -9.99
N ARG A 153 -8.52 -5.67 -10.57
CA ARG A 153 -8.10 -6.68 -11.54
C ARG A 153 -8.39 -6.16 -12.95
N TRP A 154 -7.41 -6.31 -13.80
CA TRP A 154 -7.43 -5.93 -15.22
C TRP A 154 -7.40 -7.19 -16.05
N ALA A 155 -8.42 -7.44 -16.85
CA ALA A 155 -8.36 -8.49 -17.86
C ALA A 155 -7.37 -8.11 -18.97
N PRO A 156 -6.75 -9.07 -19.66
CA PRO A 156 -5.90 -8.79 -20.83
C PRO A 156 -6.60 -7.91 -21.87
N GLY A 157 -5.89 -6.90 -22.38
CA GLY A 157 -6.40 -5.96 -23.37
C GLY A 157 -7.29 -4.83 -22.83
N THR A 158 -7.49 -4.76 -21.51
CA THR A 158 -8.32 -3.72 -20.89
C THR A 158 -7.65 -2.35 -21.01
N GLN A 159 -8.44 -1.34 -21.40
CA GLN A 159 -8.05 0.07 -21.44
C GLN A 159 -9.02 0.89 -20.60
N PHE A 160 -8.49 1.79 -19.79
CA PHE A 160 -9.30 2.72 -19.02
C PHE A 160 -9.19 4.12 -19.60
N PRO A 161 -10.30 4.85 -19.76
CA PRO A 161 -10.28 6.20 -20.32
C PRO A 161 -9.37 7.15 -19.54
N ALA A 162 -8.77 8.09 -20.27
CA ALA A 162 -7.96 9.13 -19.65
C ALA A 162 -8.77 9.88 -18.57
N HIS A 163 -8.19 9.96 -17.39
CA HIS A 163 -8.84 10.55 -16.21
C HIS A 163 -7.85 11.29 -15.32
N THR A 164 -8.37 12.08 -14.42
CA THR A 164 -7.59 12.91 -13.51
C THR A 164 -7.78 12.46 -12.06
N HIS A 165 -6.72 12.54 -11.25
CA HIS A 165 -6.70 12.24 -9.83
C HIS A 165 -6.65 13.52 -8.96
N PRO A 166 -7.78 14.14 -8.59
CA PRO A 166 -7.77 15.39 -7.81
C PRO A 166 -7.02 15.29 -6.49
N GLY A 167 -7.09 14.14 -5.84
CA GLY A 167 -6.40 13.86 -4.57
C GLY A 167 -5.16 12.99 -4.72
N GLY A 168 -4.65 12.79 -5.95
CA GLY A 168 -3.54 11.89 -6.24
C GLY A 168 -3.89 10.43 -6.18
N GLU A 169 -2.95 9.60 -6.57
CA GLU A 169 -3.08 8.15 -6.65
C GLU A 169 -1.78 7.46 -6.24
N GLU A 170 -1.90 6.30 -5.64
CA GLU A 170 -0.80 5.40 -5.34
C GLU A 170 -1.17 3.99 -5.80
N ILE A 171 -0.24 3.32 -6.47
CA ILE A 171 -0.41 1.97 -7.01
C ILE A 171 0.75 1.09 -6.57
N LEU A 172 0.45 -0.15 -6.15
CA LEU A 172 1.41 -1.25 -6.14
C LEU A 172 0.90 -2.32 -7.12
N VAL A 173 1.70 -2.64 -8.12
CA VAL A 173 1.38 -3.73 -9.06
C VAL A 173 1.69 -5.06 -8.37
N LEU A 174 0.66 -5.87 -8.15
CA LEU A 174 0.76 -7.15 -7.45
C LEU A 174 1.05 -8.30 -8.42
N GLU A 175 0.38 -8.30 -9.58
CA GLU A 175 0.53 -9.33 -10.62
C GLU A 175 0.46 -8.68 -12.02
N GLY A 176 1.10 -9.30 -13.00
CA GLY A 176 1.06 -8.87 -14.39
C GLY A 176 1.76 -7.54 -14.63
N THR A 177 1.26 -6.76 -15.58
CA THR A 177 1.86 -5.48 -15.98
C THR A 177 0.77 -4.43 -16.19
N LEU A 178 0.82 -3.34 -15.43
CA LEU A 178 0.05 -2.12 -15.71
C LEU A 178 0.88 -1.23 -16.63
N GLU A 179 0.21 -0.53 -17.53
CA GLU A 179 0.84 0.36 -18.51
C GLU A 179 0.09 1.70 -18.58
N ASP A 180 0.79 2.75 -18.95
CA ASP A 180 0.22 4.03 -19.35
C ASP A 180 1.08 4.67 -20.45
N GLU A 181 0.81 5.92 -20.82
CA GLU A 181 1.56 6.66 -21.84
C GLU A 181 3.04 6.91 -21.50
N GLU A 182 3.43 6.75 -20.22
CA GLU A 182 4.80 6.97 -19.75
C GLU A 182 5.60 5.67 -19.64
N GLY A 183 4.95 4.50 -19.66
CA GLY A 183 5.66 3.23 -19.66
C GLY A 183 4.89 2.03 -19.16
N ALA A 184 5.64 0.95 -18.91
CA ALA A 184 5.15 -0.32 -18.39
C ALA A 184 5.66 -0.56 -16.96
N TYR A 185 4.77 -1.08 -16.10
CA TYR A 185 4.99 -1.27 -14.68
C TYR A 185 4.69 -2.73 -14.33
N PRO A 186 5.67 -3.62 -14.38
CA PRO A 186 5.50 -5.02 -14.02
C PRO A 186 5.25 -5.19 -12.51
N ALA A 187 4.81 -6.39 -12.13
CA ALA A 187 4.62 -6.79 -10.74
C ALA A 187 5.80 -6.38 -9.85
N GLY A 188 5.51 -5.89 -8.65
CA GLY A 188 6.44 -5.31 -7.70
C GLY A 188 6.71 -3.81 -7.90
N THR A 189 6.31 -3.21 -9.02
CA THR A 189 6.47 -1.76 -9.23
C THR A 189 5.50 -0.99 -8.33
N TRP A 190 6.02 0.03 -7.66
CA TRP A 190 5.22 1.01 -6.94
C TRP A 190 5.24 2.36 -7.66
N LEU A 191 4.06 2.98 -7.78
CA LEU A 191 3.86 4.30 -8.39
C LEU A 191 3.16 5.23 -7.42
N ARG A 192 3.52 6.51 -7.46
CA ARG A 192 2.77 7.59 -6.84
C ARG A 192 2.57 8.71 -7.85
N ASN A 193 1.31 8.95 -8.20
CA ASN A 193 0.89 10.00 -9.11
C ASN A 193 0.38 11.20 -8.30
N PRO A 194 0.92 12.42 -8.49
CA PRO A 194 0.58 13.58 -7.70
C PRO A 194 -0.87 14.01 -7.88
N ARG A 195 -1.30 14.96 -7.05
CA ARG A 195 -2.61 15.61 -7.21
C ARG A 195 -2.74 16.21 -8.60
N PHE A 196 -3.94 16.06 -9.18
CA PHE A 196 -4.29 16.52 -10.51
C PHE A 196 -3.50 15.86 -11.65
N SER A 197 -2.72 14.82 -11.37
CA SER A 197 -2.14 13.99 -12.43
C SER A 197 -3.23 13.39 -13.31
N ARG A 198 -2.88 13.17 -14.57
CA ARG A 198 -3.76 12.59 -15.57
C ARG A 198 -3.03 11.50 -16.32
N HIS A 199 -3.70 10.37 -16.54
CA HIS A 199 -3.19 9.29 -17.38
C HIS A 199 -4.34 8.47 -17.99
N ALA A 200 -4.00 7.60 -18.94
CA ALA A 200 -4.90 6.64 -19.57
C ALA A 200 -4.32 5.23 -19.39
N PRO A 201 -4.51 4.59 -18.23
CA PRO A 201 -3.88 3.30 -17.95
C PRO A 201 -4.54 2.17 -18.74
N PHE A 202 -3.73 1.17 -19.06
CA PHE A 202 -4.16 -0.05 -19.74
C PHE A 202 -3.33 -1.25 -19.29
N SER A 203 -3.75 -2.46 -19.66
CA SER A 203 -2.93 -3.65 -19.48
C SER A 203 -3.13 -4.58 -20.68
N ARG A 204 -2.05 -4.91 -21.37
CA ARG A 204 -2.08 -5.83 -22.52
C ARG A 204 -2.21 -7.28 -22.08
N GLU A 205 -1.54 -7.65 -20.98
CA GLU A 205 -1.43 -9.02 -20.52
C GLU A 205 -2.35 -9.31 -19.33
N GLY A 206 -2.93 -8.28 -18.75
CA GLY A 206 -3.67 -8.32 -17.50
C GLY A 206 -2.79 -7.88 -16.32
N ALA A 207 -3.44 -7.42 -15.27
CA ALA A 207 -2.77 -6.99 -14.04
C ALA A 207 -3.69 -7.14 -12.82
N LEU A 208 -3.09 -7.29 -11.66
CA LEU A 208 -3.73 -7.07 -10.36
C LEU A 208 -2.97 -5.95 -9.66
N ILE A 209 -3.69 -4.93 -9.21
CA ILE A 209 -3.08 -3.80 -8.50
C ILE A 209 -3.78 -3.55 -7.17
N TYR A 210 -3.00 -3.14 -6.17
CA TYR A 210 -3.48 -2.33 -5.05
C TYR A 210 -3.48 -0.88 -5.50
N VAL A 211 -4.57 -0.17 -5.23
CA VAL A 211 -4.68 1.26 -5.54
C VAL A 211 -5.27 2.02 -4.37
N LYS A 212 -4.69 3.19 -4.08
CA LYS A 212 -5.21 4.15 -3.10
C LYS A 212 -5.32 5.52 -3.77
N VAL A 213 -6.49 6.12 -3.73
CA VAL A 213 -6.77 7.41 -4.36
C VAL A 213 -7.30 8.43 -3.35
N GLY A 214 -7.09 9.71 -3.64
CA GLY A 214 -7.62 10.81 -2.82
C GLY A 214 -6.75 11.23 -1.63
N HIS A 215 -5.81 10.40 -1.21
CA HIS A 215 -5.07 10.53 0.06
C HIS A 215 -3.92 11.55 0.04
N LEU A 216 -3.44 11.98 -1.12
CA LEU A 216 -2.35 12.98 -1.20
C LEU A 216 -2.87 14.41 -1.02
N GLY A 217 -4.17 14.61 -1.11
CA GLY A 217 -4.82 15.90 -0.89
C GLY A 217 -5.64 15.98 0.39
N ALA A 218 -5.85 14.85 1.05
CA ALA A 218 -6.59 14.79 2.30
C ALA A 218 -5.64 15.01 3.50
N PRO A 219 -6.09 15.64 4.59
CA PRO A 219 -5.34 15.70 5.83
C PRO A 219 -5.02 14.28 6.34
N ALA A 220 -3.82 14.07 6.83
CA ALA A 220 -3.42 12.83 7.48
C ALA A 220 -2.76 13.14 8.83
N LEU A 221 -2.86 12.20 9.78
CA LEU A 221 -2.23 12.37 11.11
C LEU A 221 -0.71 12.54 11.00
N GLY A 222 -0.10 11.96 9.97
CA GLY A 222 1.33 12.12 9.68
C GLY A 222 1.75 13.51 9.24
N ASP A 223 0.83 14.38 8.83
CA ASP A 223 1.17 15.74 8.39
C ASP A 223 1.73 16.57 9.55
N ALA A 224 1.29 16.30 10.78
CA ALA A 224 1.82 16.96 11.98
C ALA A 224 3.28 16.56 12.30
N ILE A 225 3.77 15.43 11.78
CA ILE A 225 5.16 14.99 11.96
C ILE A 225 6.07 15.67 10.93
N THR A 226 5.49 16.18 9.87
CA THR A 226 6.21 16.73 8.71
C THR A 226 6.36 18.24 8.77
N ALA A 227 5.62 18.89 9.66
CA ALA A 227 5.68 20.34 9.92
C ALA A 227 6.79 20.67 10.92
#